data_4f5d6aeb5edf76d5e1ac3dc36dacb07e
#
_entry.id   4f5d6aeb5edf76d5e1ac3dc36dacb07e
#
_cell.length_a   1.000
_cell.length_b   1.000
_cell.length_c   1.000
_cell.angle_alpha   90.00
_cell.angle_beta   90.00
_cell.angle_gamma   90.00
#
_symmetry.space_group_name_H-M   'P 1'
#
loop_
_entity.id
_entity.type
_entity.pdbx_description
1 polymer ?
#
loop_
_entity_poly.entity_id
_entity_poly.type
_entity_poly.pdbx_seq_one_letter_code
_entity_poly.pdbx_strand_id
1 'polypeptide(L)'
;IMGISAEAFGAEAMEESRTEKWLREKFGRGLMDVAMVIGIVLGLALAFGLFFYLPVLAGTAVAGTEHGALKSLIESVIKIGIFVLYIFLVSLMPDIRRVFQYHGAEHKSIFCYEYGEELTVENVKKQRRFHPRCGTSFIFVILILSFFFALLIPASLPTAWRVLTKLLILPLVVGVGFEFIMYAGKHENLFTKILSAPGLWMQRI
;
A
#
# COMPACT_ATOMS: atom_id res chain seq x y z
N ILE A 1 -5.24 -7.18 -17.56
CA ILE A 1 -4.62 -5.85 -17.28
C ILE A 1 -3.21 -6.05 -16.71
N MET A 2 -3.00 -6.85 -15.65
CA MET A 2 -1.65 -7.11 -15.10
C MET A 2 -0.66 -7.73 -16.12
N GLY A 3 -1.13 -8.63 -17.02
CA GLY A 3 -0.28 -9.22 -18.07
C GLY A 3 0.21 -8.19 -19.08
N ILE A 4 -0.64 -7.26 -19.51
CA ILE A 4 -0.31 -6.23 -20.50
C ILE A 4 0.65 -5.20 -19.89
N SER A 5 0.45 -4.83 -18.62
CA SER A 5 1.39 -3.95 -17.89
C SER A 5 2.75 -4.61 -17.70
N ALA A 6 2.78 -5.90 -17.34
CA ALA A 6 4.04 -6.66 -17.21
C ALA A 6 4.78 -6.79 -18.54
N GLU A 7 4.07 -6.93 -19.66
CA GLU A 7 4.65 -6.99 -21.00
C GLU A 7 5.19 -5.63 -21.46
N ALA A 8 4.46 -4.54 -21.19
CA ALA A 8 4.91 -3.18 -21.49
C ALA A 8 6.10 -2.76 -20.62
N PHE A 9 6.11 -3.10 -19.32
CA PHE A 9 7.25 -2.87 -18.44
C PHE A 9 8.40 -3.85 -18.70
N GLY A 10 8.11 -5.10 -19.11
CA GLY A 10 9.11 -6.10 -19.42
C GLY A 10 9.91 -5.79 -20.69
N ALA A 11 9.30 -5.15 -21.69
CA ALA A 11 10.00 -4.79 -22.91
C ALA A 11 11.02 -3.65 -22.73
N GLU A 12 10.77 -2.70 -21.79
CA GLU A 12 11.72 -1.62 -21.46
C GLU A 12 12.63 -1.94 -20.26
N ALA A 13 12.20 -2.81 -19.35
CA ALA A 13 12.96 -3.20 -18.16
C ALA A 13 13.91 -4.39 -18.39
N MET A 14 13.85 -5.05 -19.56
CA MET A 14 14.73 -6.17 -19.92
C MET A 14 16.08 -5.75 -20.52
N GLU A 15 16.61 -4.58 -20.20
CA GLU A 15 18.07 -4.50 -20.06
C GLU A 15 18.43 -5.22 -18.76
N GLU A 16 18.59 -6.55 -18.85
CA GLU A 16 19.14 -7.36 -17.75
C GLU A 16 20.32 -6.61 -17.13
N SER A 17 20.19 -6.21 -15.89
CA SER A 17 21.27 -5.55 -15.15
C SER A 17 22.56 -6.38 -15.30
N ARG A 18 23.72 -5.73 -15.43
CA ARG A 18 25.01 -6.43 -15.50
C ARG A 18 25.20 -7.43 -14.35
N THR A 19 24.62 -7.14 -13.20
CA THR A 19 24.59 -8.02 -12.02
C THR A 19 23.71 -9.25 -12.23
N GLU A 20 22.57 -9.13 -12.91
CA GLU A 20 21.70 -10.27 -13.23
C GLU A 20 22.33 -11.20 -14.26
N LYS A 21 22.95 -10.65 -15.33
CA LYS A 21 23.69 -11.44 -16.32
C LYS A 21 24.82 -12.21 -15.66
N TRP A 22 25.62 -11.56 -14.82
CA TRP A 22 26.73 -12.19 -14.10
C TRP A 22 26.26 -13.28 -13.12
N LEU A 23 25.16 -13.05 -12.39
CA LEU A 23 24.55 -14.04 -11.49
C LEU A 23 24.01 -15.25 -12.27
N ARG A 24 23.36 -15.01 -13.41
CA ARG A 24 22.77 -16.03 -14.26
C ARG A 24 23.85 -16.90 -14.94
N GLU A 25 24.95 -16.32 -15.39
CA GLU A 25 26.09 -17.05 -15.95
C GLU A 25 26.81 -17.89 -14.89
N LYS A 26 26.95 -17.37 -13.66
CA LYS A 26 27.73 -18.02 -12.60
C LYS A 26 26.93 -19.08 -11.81
N PHE A 27 25.62 -18.93 -11.68
CA PHE A 27 24.81 -19.74 -10.77
C PHE A 27 23.69 -20.56 -11.45
N GLY A 28 23.44 -20.37 -12.75
CA GLY A 28 22.40 -21.09 -13.49
C GLY A 28 20.97 -20.68 -13.10
N ARG A 29 19.98 -21.10 -13.91
CA ARG A 29 18.56 -20.74 -13.74
C ARG A 29 17.97 -21.21 -12.39
N GLY A 30 18.30 -22.42 -11.95
CA GLY A 30 17.72 -23.00 -10.73
C GLY A 30 18.08 -22.23 -9.46
N LEU A 31 19.29 -21.66 -9.36
CA LEU A 31 19.69 -20.87 -8.20
C LEU A 31 19.03 -19.49 -8.16
N MET A 32 18.77 -18.91 -9.33
CA MET A 32 18.01 -17.65 -9.45
C MET A 32 16.58 -17.82 -8.97
N ASP A 33 15.93 -18.92 -9.34
CA ASP A 33 14.55 -19.21 -8.89
C ASP A 33 14.51 -19.40 -7.36
N VAL A 34 15.49 -20.11 -6.78
CA VAL A 34 15.60 -20.26 -5.33
C VAL A 34 15.88 -18.93 -4.64
N ALA A 35 16.77 -18.09 -5.16
CA ALA A 35 17.06 -16.77 -4.62
C ALA A 35 15.82 -15.86 -4.66
N MET A 36 15.04 -15.91 -5.73
CA MET A 36 13.78 -15.18 -5.87
C MET A 36 12.76 -15.63 -4.82
N VAL A 37 12.57 -16.94 -4.64
CA VAL A 37 11.66 -17.48 -3.62
C VAL A 37 12.10 -17.05 -2.21
N ILE A 38 13.38 -17.15 -1.90
CA ILE A 38 13.93 -16.69 -0.62
C ILE A 38 13.68 -15.20 -0.43
N GLY A 39 13.93 -14.39 -1.45
CA GLY A 39 13.67 -12.94 -1.43
C GLY A 39 12.20 -12.62 -1.15
N ILE A 40 11.27 -13.31 -1.79
CA ILE A 40 9.83 -13.17 -1.55
C ILE A 40 9.47 -13.54 -0.11
N VAL A 41 9.96 -14.69 0.38
CA VAL A 41 9.68 -15.15 1.76
C VAL A 41 10.24 -14.17 2.79
N LEU A 42 11.48 -13.70 2.61
CA LEU A 42 12.09 -12.70 3.50
C LEU A 42 11.34 -11.36 3.42
N GLY A 43 10.93 -10.92 2.24
CA GLY A 43 10.14 -9.70 2.04
C GLY A 43 8.78 -9.77 2.74
N LEU A 44 8.08 -10.91 2.60
CA LEU A 44 6.81 -11.15 3.30
C LEU A 44 6.99 -11.20 4.82
N ALA A 45 8.03 -11.87 5.32
CA ALA A 45 8.35 -11.94 6.75
C ALA A 45 8.67 -10.55 7.31
N LEU A 46 9.45 -9.74 6.58
CA LEU A 46 9.76 -8.36 6.95
C LEU A 46 8.50 -7.48 6.97
N ALA A 47 7.67 -7.56 5.94
CA ALA A 47 6.41 -6.82 5.87
C ALA A 47 5.48 -7.19 7.03
N PHE A 48 5.36 -8.50 7.34
CA PHE A 48 4.59 -8.96 8.47
C PHE A 48 5.15 -8.42 9.80
N GLY A 49 6.46 -8.49 9.99
CA GLY A 49 7.15 -7.96 11.18
C GLY A 49 6.92 -6.47 11.37
N LEU A 50 7.09 -5.68 10.30
CA LEU A 50 6.95 -4.21 10.35
C LEU A 50 5.50 -3.76 10.52
N PHE A 51 4.54 -4.36 9.82
CA PHE A 51 3.16 -3.85 9.77
C PHE A 51 2.20 -4.52 10.76
N PHE A 52 2.54 -5.71 11.28
CA PHE A 52 1.69 -6.41 12.24
C PHE A 52 2.36 -6.57 13.60
N TYR A 53 3.57 -7.09 13.65
CA TYR A 53 4.22 -7.45 14.91
C TYR A 53 4.78 -6.22 15.64
N LEU A 54 5.57 -5.40 14.99
CA LEU A 54 6.22 -4.22 15.58
C LEU A 54 5.23 -3.20 16.18
N PRO A 55 4.11 -2.81 15.51
CA PRO A 55 3.12 -1.91 16.11
C PRO A 55 2.49 -2.48 17.38
N VAL A 56 2.19 -3.77 17.41
CA VAL A 56 1.60 -4.42 18.61
C VAL A 56 2.60 -4.47 19.76
N LEU A 57 3.87 -4.75 19.49
CA LEU A 57 4.93 -4.69 20.51
C LEU A 57 5.07 -3.28 21.09
N ALA A 58 5.17 -2.29 20.21
CA ALA A 58 5.33 -0.89 20.62
C ALA A 58 4.11 -0.39 21.42
N GLY A 59 2.90 -0.72 20.96
CA GLY A 59 1.67 -0.41 21.70
C GLY A 59 1.63 -1.04 23.07
N THR A 60 2.11 -2.29 23.21
CA THR A 60 2.19 -2.97 24.50
C THR A 60 3.25 -2.33 25.41
N ALA A 61 4.41 -1.97 24.86
CA ALA A 61 5.49 -1.36 25.64
C ALA A 61 5.13 0.03 26.16
N VAL A 62 4.35 0.82 25.42
CA VAL A 62 4.03 2.21 25.78
C VAL A 62 2.74 2.31 26.61
N ALA A 63 1.68 1.60 26.22
CA ALA A 63 0.35 1.71 26.86
C ALA A 63 0.05 0.58 27.85
N GLY A 64 0.90 -0.43 27.94
CA GLY A 64 0.62 -1.63 28.75
C GLY A 64 -0.60 -2.40 28.25
N THR A 65 -1.22 -3.15 29.16
CA THR A 65 -2.39 -4.00 28.86
C THR A 65 -3.72 -3.40 29.36
N GLU A 66 -3.66 -2.34 30.16
CA GLU A 66 -4.83 -1.80 30.85
C GLU A 66 -5.61 -0.78 29.98
N HIS A 67 -4.93 -0.05 29.11
CA HIS A 67 -5.52 1.02 28.30
C HIS A 67 -5.76 0.60 26.85
N GLY A 68 -6.80 -0.18 26.61
CA GLY A 68 -7.08 -0.80 25.30
C GLY A 68 -7.19 0.19 24.12
N ALA A 69 -7.91 1.29 24.32
CA ALA A 69 -8.06 2.31 23.28
C ALA A 69 -6.74 3.05 22.98
N LEU A 70 -5.98 3.43 24.02
CA LEU A 70 -4.69 4.08 23.87
C LEU A 70 -3.69 3.16 23.17
N LYS A 71 -3.65 1.88 23.55
CA LYS A 71 -2.82 0.86 22.90
C LYS A 71 -3.15 0.76 21.41
N SER A 72 -4.43 0.64 21.05
CA SER A 72 -4.86 0.56 19.65
C SER A 72 -4.53 1.84 18.86
N LEU A 73 -4.62 3.00 19.50
CA LEU A 73 -4.24 4.27 18.90
C LEU A 73 -2.72 4.30 18.59
N ILE A 74 -1.88 3.95 19.58
CA ILE A 74 -0.43 3.92 19.40
C ILE A 74 -0.02 2.92 18.31
N GLU A 75 -0.59 1.72 18.33
CA GLU A 75 -0.36 0.71 17.29
C GLU A 75 -0.70 1.24 15.89
N SER A 76 -1.79 1.99 15.76
CA SER A 76 -2.24 2.52 14.48
C SER A 76 -1.40 3.70 14.01
N VAL A 77 -1.01 4.61 14.92
CA VAL A 77 -0.12 5.74 14.60
C VAL A 77 1.24 5.22 14.14
N ILE A 78 1.80 4.22 14.83
CA ILE A 78 3.08 3.62 14.45
C ILE A 78 2.96 2.93 13.09
N LYS A 79 1.89 2.17 12.84
CA LYS A 79 1.66 1.50 11.55
C LYS A 79 1.57 2.50 10.41
N ILE A 80 0.80 3.59 10.58
CA ILE A 80 0.70 4.66 9.59
C ILE A 80 2.07 5.33 9.39
N GLY A 81 2.79 5.62 10.46
CA GLY A 81 4.13 6.20 10.39
C GLY A 81 5.12 5.32 9.62
N ILE A 82 5.15 4.02 9.90
CA ILE A 82 5.97 3.05 9.16
C ILE A 82 5.58 3.04 7.68
N PHE A 83 4.28 3.04 7.36
CA PHE A 83 3.80 3.04 5.99
C PHE A 83 4.23 4.29 5.23
N VAL A 84 4.03 5.49 5.82
CA VAL A 84 4.44 6.76 5.20
C VAL A 84 5.94 6.80 5.00
N LEU A 85 6.71 6.41 6.02
CA LEU A 85 8.17 6.35 5.93
C LEU A 85 8.63 5.38 4.83
N TYR A 86 8.02 4.20 4.75
CA TYR A 86 8.31 3.21 3.73
C TYR A 86 8.08 3.78 2.32
N ILE A 87 6.89 4.35 2.06
CA ILE A 87 6.58 4.95 0.75
C ILE A 87 7.55 6.09 0.42
N PHE A 88 7.88 6.94 1.40
CA PHE A 88 8.85 8.01 1.22
C PHE A 88 10.24 7.47 0.85
N LEU A 89 10.76 6.49 1.59
CA LEU A 89 12.07 5.91 1.30
C LEU A 89 12.12 5.23 -0.07
N VAL A 90 11.08 4.49 -0.42
CA VAL A 90 10.98 3.79 -1.72
C VAL A 90 10.86 4.79 -2.87
N SER A 91 10.19 5.94 -2.66
CA SER A 91 10.07 7.01 -3.67
C SER A 91 11.40 7.67 -4.04
N LEU A 92 12.43 7.52 -3.19
CA LEU A 92 13.78 8.02 -3.47
C LEU A 92 14.54 7.15 -4.49
N MET A 93 14.08 5.90 -4.69
CA MET A 93 14.68 5.00 -5.68
C MET A 93 14.28 5.42 -7.10
N PRO A 94 15.24 5.62 -8.04
CA PRO A 94 14.94 6.14 -9.38
C PRO A 94 13.90 5.30 -10.13
N ASP A 95 13.99 3.97 -10.06
CA ASP A 95 13.08 3.05 -10.76
C ASP A 95 11.66 3.14 -10.21
N ILE A 96 11.50 3.17 -8.87
CA ILE A 96 10.20 3.29 -8.23
C ILE A 96 9.60 4.69 -8.43
N ARG A 97 10.44 5.73 -8.43
CA ARG A 97 10.00 7.08 -8.77
C ARG A 97 9.40 7.13 -10.18
N ARG A 98 9.98 6.40 -11.13
CA ARG A 98 9.46 6.28 -12.49
C ARG A 98 8.09 5.59 -12.51
N VAL A 99 7.93 4.50 -11.74
CA VAL A 99 6.63 3.83 -11.57
C VAL A 99 5.57 4.80 -11.02
N PHE A 100 5.91 5.64 -10.03
CA PHE A 100 4.99 6.63 -9.50
C PHE A 100 4.62 7.73 -10.52
N GLN A 101 5.56 8.10 -11.39
CA GLN A 101 5.26 9.04 -12.50
C GLN A 101 4.27 8.44 -13.50
N TYR A 102 4.45 7.17 -13.88
CA TYR A 102 3.50 6.45 -14.74
C TYR A 102 2.13 6.33 -14.09
N HIS A 103 2.08 5.98 -12.81
CA HIS A 103 0.85 5.92 -12.05
C HIS A 103 0.10 7.26 -12.02
N GLY A 104 0.82 8.37 -11.88
CA GLY A 104 0.24 9.72 -12.00
C GLY A 104 -0.29 10.05 -13.40
N ALA A 105 0.36 9.58 -14.45
CA ALA A 105 -0.10 9.71 -15.83
C ALA A 105 -1.35 8.85 -16.11
N GLU A 106 -1.39 7.65 -15.55
CA GLU A 106 -2.55 6.75 -15.59
C GLU A 106 -3.80 7.40 -14.99
N HIS A 107 -3.69 8.04 -13.82
CA HIS A 107 -4.80 8.80 -13.23
C HIS A 107 -5.31 9.92 -14.14
N LYS A 108 -4.41 10.64 -14.80
CA LYS A 108 -4.80 11.70 -15.75
C LYS A 108 -5.54 11.12 -16.96
N SER A 109 -5.10 9.97 -17.46
CA SER A 109 -5.77 9.29 -18.58
C SER A 109 -7.17 8.82 -18.19
N ILE A 110 -7.32 8.29 -16.95
CA ILE A 110 -8.62 7.85 -16.41
C ILE A 110 -9.58 9.05 -16.32
N PHE A 111 -9.15 10.21 -15.80
CA PHE A 111 -10.00 11.39 -15.74
C PHE A 111 -10.39 11.91 -17.13
N CYS A 112 -9.45 11.92 -18.10
CA CYS A 112 -9.73 12.29 -19.47
C CYS A 112 -10.85 11.42 -20.06
N TYR A 113 -10.77 10.10 -19.84
CA TYR A 113 -11.78 9.16 -20.27
C TYR A 113 -13.13 9.35 -19.55
N GLU A 114 -13.11 9.54 -18.21
CA GLU A 114 -14.33 9.75 -17.40
C GLU A 114 -15.07 11.05 -17.78
N TYR A 115 -14.35 12.09 -18.22
CA TYR A 115 -14.95 13.32 -18.71
C TYR A 115 -15.40 13.25 -20.16
N GLY A 116 -15.21 12.11 -20.84
CA GLY A 116 -15.58 11.92 -22.24
C GLY A 116 -14.73 12.72 -23.22
N GLU A 117 -13.55 13.16 -22.81
CA GLU A 117 -12.60 13.85 -23.68
C GLU A 117 -11.81 12.82 -24.52
N GLU A 118 -11.41 13.24 -25.73
CA GLU A 118 -10.53 12.40 -26.56
C GLU A 118 -9.18 12.18 -25.88
N LEU A 119 -8.69 10.93 -25.87
CA LEU A 119 -7.43 10.53 -25.25
C LEU A 119 -6.21 11.00 -26.05
N THR A 120 -6.05 12.32 -26.15
CA THR A 120 -4.86 12.96 -26.71
C THR A 120 -3.91 13.38 -25.60
N VAL A 121 -2.61 13.50 -25.92
CA VAL A 121 -1.59 13.95 -24.95
C VAL A 121 -1.93 15.32 -24.36
N GLU A 122 -2.49 16.21 -25.18
CA GLU A 122 -2.89 17.55 -24.78
C GLU A 122 -4.03 17.53 -23.75
N ASN A 123 -5.06 16.72 -23.96
CA ASN A 123 -6.21 16.60 -23.06
C ASN A 123 -5.81 15.90 -21.76
N VAL A 124 -5.06 14.81 -21.85
CA VAL A 124 -4.56 14.06 -20.68
C VAL A 124 -3.67 14.94 -19.79
N LYS A 125 -2.79 15.78 -20.37
CA LYS A 125 -1.92 16.68 -19.60
C LYS A 125 -2.70 17.67 -18.73
N LYS A 126 -3.87 18.14 -19.17
CA LYS A 126 -4.73 19.08 -18.45
C LYS A 126 -5.38 18.46 -17.21
N GLN A 127 -5.53 17.14 -17.15
CA GLN A 127 -6.24 16.43 -16.10
C GLN A 127 -5.48 16.39 -14.77
N ARG A 128 -6.25 16.16 -13.67
CA ARG A 128 -5.70 16.01 -12.33
C ARG A 128 -4.99 14.67 -12.16
N ARG A 129 -3.92 14.65 -11.36
CA ARG A 129 -3.20 13.39 -11.03
C ARG A 129 -3.73 12.67 -9.78
N PHE A 130 -4.54 13.35 -8.95
CA PHE A 130 -5.05 12.81 -7.68
C PHE A 130 -6.40 12.15 -7.90
N HIS A 131 -6.45 10.82 -7.82
CA HIS A 131 -7.68 10.07 -8.06
C HIS A 131 -8.21 9.44 -6.76
N PRO A 132 -9.50 9.66 -6.38
CA PRO A 132 -10.06 9.18 -5.12
C PRO A 132 -10.15 7.64 -5.04
N ARG A 133 -10.32 6.97 -6.18
CA ARG A 133 -10.41 5.49 -6.28
C ARG A 133 -9.05 4.81 -6.49
N CYS A 134 -7.95 5.48 -6.18
CA CYS A 134 -6.62 4.93 -6.29
C CYS A 134 -6.32 3.89 -5.20
N GLY A 135 -5.53 2.87 -5.54
CA GLY A 135 -5.08 1.84 -4.60
C GLY A 135 -4.33 2.38 -3.39
N THR A 136 -3.57 3.48 -3.53
CA THR A 136 -2.89 4.12 -2.40
C THR A 136 -3.86 4.76 -1.43
N SER A 137 -4.92 5.42 -1.93
CA SER A 137 -6.03 5.92 -1.10
C SER A 137 -6.75 4.77 -0.39
N PHE A 138 -6.93 3.63 -1.07
CA PHE A 138 -7.52 2.43 -0.51
C PHE A 138 -6.72 1.88 0.67
N ILE A 139 -5.39 1.79 0.54
CA ILE A 139 -4.52 1.35 1.65
C ILE A 139 -4.69 2.26 2.86
N PHE A 140 -4.77 3.58 2.66
CA PHE A 140 -4.97 4.53 3.75
C PHE A 140 -6.32 4.33 4.46
N VAL A 141 -7.38 4.10 3.71
CA VAL A 141 -8.72 3.76 4.26
C VAL A 141 -8.63 2.47 5.09
N ILE A 142 -7.95 1.43 4.59
CA ILE A 142 -7.73 0.19 5.33
C ILE A 142 -6.96 0.44 6.64
N LEU A 143 -5.95 1.30 6.63
CA LEU A 143 -5.17 1.64 7.83
C LEU A 143 -6.04 2.32 8.89
N ILE A 144 -6.90 3.27 8.48
CA ILE A 144 -7.86 3.94 9.37
C ILE A 144 -8.90 2.95 9.89
N LEU A 145 -9.51 2.14 9.02
CA LEU A 145 -10.48 1.12 9.42
C LEU A 145 -9.86 0.09 10.36
N SER A 146 -8.60 -0.31 10.13
CA SER A 146 -7.89 -1.23 11.03
C SER A 146 -7.82 -0.70 12.46
N PHE A 147 -7.73 0.63 12.66
CA PHE A 147 -7.78 1.23 13.98
C PHE A 147 -9.12 0.98 14.67
N PHE A 148 -10.24 1.25 13.99
CA PHE A 148 -11.57 1.04 14.55
C PHE A 148 -11.82 -0.44 14.87
N PHE A 149 -11.44 -1.35 14.01
CA PHE A 149 -11.54 -2.78 14.29
C PHE A 149 -10.59 -3.23 15.43
N ALA A 150 -9.43 -2.58 15.58
CA ALA A 150 -8.51 -2.88 16.67
C ALA A 150 -9.06 -2.47 18.05
N LEU A 151 -9.99 -1.52 18.12
CA LEU A 151 -10.68 -1.15 19.36
C LEU A 151 -11.59 -2.29 19.90
N LEU A 152 -12.07 -3.16 19.01
CA LEU A 152 -12.89 -4.31 19.37
C LEU A 152 -12.06 -5.48 19.95
N ILE A 153 -10.72 -5.45 19.80
CA ILE A 153 -9.83 -6.51 20.24
C ILE A 153 -9.38 -6.22 21.68
N PRO A 154 -9.64 -7.13 22.65
CA PRO A 154 -9.25 -6.92 24.03
C PRO A 154 -7.75 -6.65 24.18
N ALA A 155 -7.41 -5.63 24.98
CA ALA A 155 -5.99 -5.26 25.21
C ALA A 155 -5.22 -6.29 26.01
N SER A 156 -5.92 -7.07 26.83
CA SER A 156 -5.37 -8.13 27.70
C SER A 156 -4.88 -9.35 26.94
N LEU A 157 -5.22 -9.49 25.64
CA LEU A 157 -4.74 -10.62 24.83
C LEU A 157 -3.21 -10.60 24.70
N PRO A 158 -2.54 -11.77 24.83
CA PRO A 158 -1.13 -11.90 24.50
C PRO A 158 -0.82 -11.42 23.08
N THR A 159 0.38 -10.87 22.87
CA THR A 159 0.79 -10.27 21.58
C THR A 159 0.53 -11.18 20.39
N ALA A 160 0.87 -12.46 20.48
CA ALA A 160 0.67 -13.42 19.39
C ALA A 160 -0.81 -13.58 19.02
N TRP A 161 -1.70 -13.73 20.01
CA TRP A 161 -3.15 -13.84 19.77
C TRP A 161 -3.74 -12.54 19.21
N ARG A 162 -3.26 -11.40 19.68
CA ARG A 162 -3.69 -10.09 19.17
C ARG A 162 -3.29 -9.91 17.69
N VAL A 163 -2.07 -10.32 17.31
CA VAL A 163 -1.62 -10.31 15.91
C VAL A 163 -2.45 -11.26 15.06
N LEU A 164 -2.69 -12.49 15.54
CA LEU A 164 -3.50 -13.47 14.83
C LEU A 164 -4.93 -12.99 14.62
N THR A 165 -5.57 -12.38 15.62
CA THR A 165 -6.91 -11.82 15.50
C THR A 165 -6.96 -10.70 14.46
N LYS A 166 -5.94 -9.82 14.41
CA LYS A 166 -5.83 -8.77 13.38
C LYS A 166 -5.71 -9.35 11.97
N LEU A 167 -4.96 -10.45 11.80
CA LEU A 167 -4.86 -11.14 10.52
C LEU A 167 -6.18 -11.76 10.09
N LEU A 168 -6.91 -12.39 11.02
CA LEU A 168 -8.21 -13.01 10.74
C LEU A 168 -9.29 -11.98 10.38
N ILE A 169 -9.23 -10.78 10.97
CA ILE A 169 -10.16 -9.69 10.67
C ILE A 169 -9.77 -8.94 9.39
N LEU A 170 -8.54 -9.07 8.91
CA LEU A 170 -8.05 -8.33 7.74
C LEU A 170 -8.95 -8.46 6.50
N PRO A 171 -9.45 -9.64 6.09
CA PRO A 171 -10.36 -9.75 4.96
C PRO A 171 -11.64 -8.93 5.14
N LEU A 172 -12.17 -8.87 6.35
CA LEU A 172 -13.35 -8.05 6.67
C LEU A 172 -13.03 -6.55 6.54
N VAL A 173 -11.89 -6.10 7.07
CA VAL A 173 -11.42 -4.71 6.96
C VAL A 173 -11.25 -4.30 5.50
N VAL A 174 -10.66 -5.19 4.69
CA VAL A 174 -10.48 -4.98 3.25
C VAL A 174 -11.81 -4.88 2.53
N GLY A 175 -12.77 -5.76 2.84
CA GLY A 175 -14.11 -5.74 2.26
C GLY A 175 -14.86 -4.45 2.58
N VAL A 176 -14.89 -4.04 3.84
CA VAL A 176 -15.51 -2.76 4.27
C VAL A 176 -14.81 -1.56 3.62
N GLY A 177 -13.47 -1.59 3.53
CA GLY A 177 -12.70 -0.55 2.87
C GLY A 177 -13.00 -0.45 1.37
N PHE A 178 -13.22 -1.57 0.70
CA PHE A 178 -13.60 -1.62 -0.70
C PHE A 178 -14.98 -0.98 -0.94
N GLU A 179 -15.98 -1.36 -0.13
CA GLU A 179 -17.31 -0.74 -0.20
C GLU A 179 -17.25 0.76 0.05
N PHE A 180 -16.43 1.19 1.02
CA PHE A 180 -16.23 2.62 1.28
C PHE A 180 -15.65 3.36 0.07
N ILE A 181 -14.62 2.82 -0.60
CA ILE A 181 -14.01 3.46 -1.77
C ILE A 181 -14.97 3.51 -2.96
N MET A 182 -15.77 2.46 -3.15
CA MET A 182 -16.81 2.44 -4.18
C MET A 182 -17.89 3.49 -3.91
N TYR A 183 -18.27 3.65 -2.64
CA TYR A 183 -19.20 4.69 -2.21
C TYR A 183 -18.62 6.10 -2.39
N ALA A 184 -17.37 6.31 -1.95
CA ALA A 184 -16.68 7.59 -2.07
C ALA A 184 -16.46 8.03 -3.52
N GLY A 185 -16.31 7.07 -4.45
CA GLY A 185 -16.22 7.34 -5.87
C GLY A 185 -17.52 7.83 -6.53
N LYS A 186 -18.66 7.60 -5.86
CA LYS A 186 -20.00 8.00 -6.35
C LYS A 186 -20.58 9.22 -5.63
N HIS A 187 -20.10 9.52 -4.43
CA HIS A 187 -20.70 10.54 -3.55
C HIS A 187 -19.61 11.48 -3.01
N GLU A 188 -19.64 12.72 -3.45
CA GLU A 188 -18.78 13.79 -2.94
C GLU A 188 -19.41 14.48 -1.73
N ASN A 189 -19.39 13.85 -0.56
CA ASN A 189 -19.81 14.46 0.68
C ASN A 189 -18.62 14.77 1.61
N LEU A 190 -18.88 15.54 2.68
CA LEU A 190 -17.83 15.93 3.64
C LEU A 190 -17.12 14.73 4.26
N PHE A 191 -17.87 13.67 4.56
CA PHE A 191 -17.35 12.43 5.15
C PHE A 191 -16.36 11.73 4.21
N THR A 192 -16.71 11.56 2.93
CA THR A 192 -15.84 10.95 1.94
C THR A 192 -14.59 11.79 1.68
N LYS A 193 -14.73 13.13 1.66
CA LYS A 193 -13.61 14.07 1.50
C LYS A 193 -12.61 13.97 2.66
N ILE A 194 -13.08 13.95 3.91
CA ILE A 194 -12.21 13.84 5.09
C ILE A 194 -11.46 12.51 5.13
N LEU A 195 -12.16 11.39 4.92
CA LEU A 195 -11.55 10.06 4.97
C LEU A 195 -10.60 9.78 3.80
N SER A 196 -10.87 10.35 2.62
CA SER A 196 -10.01 10.20 1.45
C SER A 196 -8.83 11.19 1.44
N ALA A 197 -8.90 12.30 2.19
CA ALA A 197 -7.88 13.35 2.18
C ALA A 197 -6.46 12.85 2.49
N PRO A 198 -6.21 11.98 3.49
CA PRO A 198 -4.87 11.45 3.73
C PRO A 198 -4.33 10.62 2.57
N GLY A 199 -5.20 9.79 1.94
CA GLY A 199 -4.83 9.01 0.76
C GLY A 199 -4.50 9.89 -0.44
N LEU A 200 -5.28 10.94 -0.69
CA LEU A 200 -5.00 11.92 -1.74
C LEU A 200 -3.72 12.71 -1.47
N TRP A 201 -3.43 13.01 -0.21
CA TRP A 201 -2.17 13.66 0.18
C TRP A 201 -0.95 12.78 -0.12
N MET A 202 -1.04 11.48 0.14
CA MET A 202 0.01 10.52 -0.18
C MET A 202 0.36 10.45 -1.67
N GLN A 203 -0.60 10.71 -2.57
CA GLN A 203 -0.35 10.76 -4.01
C GLN A 203 0.52 11.97 -4.45
N ARG A 204 0.94 12.83 -3.51
CA ARG A 204 1.89 13.93 -3.77
C ARG A 204 3.35 13.46 -3.74
N ILE A 205 3.63 12.38 -3.04
CA ILE A 205 4.93 11.73 -3.00
C ILE A 205 5.21 11.06 -4.34
#